data_4f054c242aa7e60f36aec41ad288e0fa
#
_entry.id   4f054c242aa7e60f36aec41ad288e0fa
#
_cell.length_a   1.000
_cell.length_b   1.000
_cell.length_c   1.000
_cell.angle_alpha   90.00
_cell.angle_beta   90.00
_cell.angle_gamma   90.00
#
_symmetry.space_group_name_H-M   'P 1'
#
loop_
_entity.id
_entity.type
_entity.pdbx_description
1 polymer ?
#
loop_
_entity_poly.entity_id
_entity_poly.type
_entity_poly.pdbx_seq_one_letter_code
_entity_poly.pdbx_strand_id
1 'polypeptide(L)'
;MIIKPRVRGFICLTAHPTGCAAHVQEQIDHVRSKGAIENGPRNVLVVGASTGYGLASRITAAFGSGARTMGVFYERPPREGKCATAGWYNSAAFHRAASAESLYARSFNGDAFSDEMKATVVEAIKEDLGQIDLVVYSLASPRRQHPRTGEVHKSVLKPIGEHYSARTLDTDRSEVSEV
;
A
#
# COMPACT_ATOMS: atom_id res chain seq x y z
N MET A 1 16.32 18.31 -8.86
CA MET A 1 17.15 17.07 -8.84
C MET A 1 16.66 16.17 -9.97
N ILE A 2 17.55 15.70 -10.81
CA ILE A 2 17.20 14.73 -11.88
C ILE A 2 17.43 13.33 -11.32
N ILE A 3 16.40 12.53 -11.21
CA ILE A 3 16.49 11.14 -10.80
C ILE A 3 16.61 10.29 -12.07
N LYS A 4 17.77 9.65 -12.25
CA LYS A 4 17.97 8.74 -13.39
C LYS A 4 17.23 7.43 -13.13
N PRO A 5 16.42 6.91 -14.08
CA PRO A 5 15.77 5.63 -13.95
C PRO A 5 16.80 4.50 -13.74
N ARG A 6 16.50 3.62 -12.80
CA ARG A 6 17.27 2.40 -12.56
C ARG A 6 16.34 1.22 -12.68
N VAL A 7 16.59 0.37 -13.64
CA VAL A 7 15.75 -0.78 -13.97
C VAL A 7 16.52 -2.07 -13.68
N ARG A 8 15.82 -3.08 -13.20
CA ARG A 8 16.31 -4.45 -13.05
C ARG A 8 15.22 -5.40 -13.55
N GLY A 9 15.49 -6.09 -14.67
CA GLY A 9 14.45 -6.82 -15.39
C GLY A 9 13.32 -5.87 -15.78
N PHE A 10 12.10 -6.22 -15.48
CA PHE A 10 10.90 -5.39 -15.74
C PHE A 10 10.55 -4.41 -14.59
N ILE A 11 11.36 -4.34 -13.54
CA ILE A 11 11.07 -3.51 -12.36
C ILE A 11 11.88 -2.23 -12.38
N CYS A 12 11.22 -1.07 -12.37
CA CYS A 12 11.86 0.21 -12.09
C CYS A 12 12.09 0.37 -10.58
N LEU A 13 13.37 0.52 -10.19
CA LEU A 13 13.79 0.60 -8.78
C LEU A 13 13.81 2.02 -8.24
N THR A 14 13.63 3.02 -9.10
CA THR A 14 13.65 4.43 -8.70
C THR A 14 12.26 5.02 -8.76
N ALA A 15 11.96 5.89 -7.79
CA ALA A 15 10.74 6.66 -7.76
C ALA A 15 11.06 8.17 -7.80
N HIS A 16 10.26 8.92 -8.52
CA HIS A 16 10.40 10.37 -8.62
C HIS A 16 9.46 11.02 -7.58
N PRO A 17 9.98 11.74 -6.57
CA PRO A 17 9.14 12.29 -5.49
C PRO A 17 8.01 13.19 -5.99
N THR A 18 8.34 14.11 -6.93
CA THR A 18 7.35 15.03 -7.51
C THR A 18 6.33 14.27 -8.37
N GLY A 19 6.77 13.27 -9.14
CA GLY A 19 5.85 12.43 -9.92
C GLY A 19 4.88 11.64 -9.05
N CYS A 20 5.38 11.06 -7.95
CA CYS A 20 4.52 10.40 -6.97
C CYS A 20 3.50 11.37 -6.36
N ALA A 21 3.93 12.58 -6.01
CA ALA A 21 3.04 13.59 -5.45
C ALA A 21 1.98 14.06 -6.48
N ALA A 22 2.37 14.27 -7.73
CA ALA A 22 1.44 14.62 -8.80
C ALA A 22 0.40 13.51 -9.02
N HIS A 23 0.83 12.25 -9.07
CA HIS A 23 -0.09 11.13 -9.23
C HIS A 23 -1.06 10.96 -8.06
N VAL A 24 -0.63 11.21 -6.82
CA VAL A 24 -1.56 11.25 -5.67
C VAL A 24 -2.57 12.38 -5.82
N GLN A 25 -2.14 13.56 -6.26
CA GLN A 25 -3.04 14.69 -6.49
C GLN A 25 -4.06 14.39 -7.60
N GLU A 26 -3.63 13.79 -8.71
CA GLU A 26 -4.55 13.36 -9.79
C GLU A 26 -5.64 12.41 -9.29
N GLN A 27 -5.28 11.44 -8.41
CA GLN A 27 -6.26 10.55 -7.81
C GLN A 27 -7.23 11.29 -6.90
N ILE A 28 -6.76 12.25 -6.10
CA ILE A 28 -7.60 13.08 -5.24
C ILE A 28 -8.58 13.90 -6.09
N ASP A 29 -8.07 14.55 -7.14
CA ASP A 29 -8.89 15.36 -8.05
C ASP A 29 -9.93 14.51 -8.78
N HIS A 30 -9.57 13.29 -9.18
CA HIS A 30 -10.51 12.33 -9.75
C HIS A 30 -11.64 11.98 -8.77
N VAL A 31 -11.31 11.65 -7.52
CA VAL A 31 -12.33 11.35 -6.49
C VAL A 31 -13.26 12.52 -6.30
N ARG A 32 -12.74 13.74 -6.18
CA ARG A 32 -13.53 14.96 -6.02
C ARG A 32 -14.44 15.24 -7.20
N SER A 33 -13.96 14.97 -8.42
CA SER A 33 -14.76 15.15 -9.64
C SER A 33 -16.02 14.28 -9.69
N LYS A 34 -16.07 13.19 -8.89
CA LYS A 34 -17.23 12.31 -8.76
C LYS A 34 -18.26 12.77 -7.74
N GLY A 35 -17.95 13.82 -6.98
CA GLY A 35 -18.79 14.31 -5.89
C GLY A 35 -18.60 13.54 -4.58
N ALA A 36 -19.27 14.00 -3.54
CA ALA A 36 -19.21 13.39 -2.22
C ALA A 36 -19.91 12.01 -2.21
N ILE A 37 -19.33 11.08 -1.49
CA ILE A 37 -19.93 9.75 -1.26
C ILE A 37 -20.86 9.86 -0.04
N GLU A 38 -22.14 9.92 -0.30
CA GLU A 38 -23.16 9.94 0.75
C GLU A 38 -23.21 8.60 1.50
N ASN A 39 -23.38 8.66 2.82
CA ASN A 39 -23.43 7.49 3.69
C ASN A 39 -22.19 6.57 3.60
N GLY A 40 -21.05 7.13 3.20
CA GLY A 40 -19.78 6.41 3.18
C GLY A 40 -19.26 6.08 4.59
N PRO A 41 -18.18 5.27 4.69
CA PRO A 41 -17.57 4.91 5.97
C PRO A 41 -17.01 6.17 6.66
N ARG A 42 -17.01 6.16 8.00
CA ARG A 42 -16.45 7.25 8.82
C ARG A 42 -15.04 6.96 9.31
N ASN A 43 -14.77 5.71 9.67
CA ASN A 43 -13.48 5.28 10.21
C ASN A 43 -12.96 4.09 9.40
N VAL A 44 -11.85 4.27 8.70
CA VAL A 44 -11.33 3.29 7.74
C VAL A 44 -9.92 2.87 8.09
N LEU A 45 -9.70 1.56 8.16
CA LEU A 45 -8.37 0.97 8.20
C LEU A 45 -8.00 0.42 6.82
N VAL A 46 -6.86 0.85 6.28
CA VAL A 46 -6.31 0.31 5.03
C VAL A 46 -4.98 -0.37 5.30
N VAL A 47 -4.92 -1.68 5.11
CA VAL A 47 -3.70 -2.48 5.20
C VAL A 47 -3.14 -2.68 3.78
N GLY A 48 -1.92 -2.17 3.54
CA GLY A 48 -1.35 -2.04 2.20
C GLY A 48 -1.62 -0.66 1.57
N ALA A 49 -1.54 0.42 2.37
CA ALA A 49 -2.07 1.75 2.07
C ALA A 49 -1.18 2.65 1.22
N SER A 50 0.00 2.21 0.78
CA SER A 50 1.02 3.09 0.18
C SER A 50 0.98 3.18 -1.33
N THR A 51 0.40 2.18 -2.00
CA THR A 51 0.35 2.09 -3.47
C THR A 51 -0.91 1.36 -3.94
N GLY A 52 -1.14 1.37 -5.25
CA GLY A 52 -2.17 0.56 -5.91
C GLY A 52 -3.58 0.74 -5.32
N TYR A 53 -4.30 -0.37 -5.21
CA TYR A 53 -5.68 -0.36 -4.74
C TYR A 53 -5.84 0.12 -3.29
N GLY A 54 -4.87 -0.18 -2.41
CA GLY A 54 -4.91 0.28 -1.03
C GLY A 54 -4.82 1.81 -0.93
N LEU A 55 -3.88 2.43 -1.64
CA LEU A 55 -3.77 3.89 -1.70
C LEU A 55 -5.03 4.52 -2.31
N ALA A 56 -5.51 3.99 -3.43
CA ALA A 56 -6.72 4.48 -4.09
C ALA A 56 -7.95 4.40 -3.18
N SER A 57 -8.12 3.28 -2.47
CA SER A 57 -9.19 3.11 -1.47
C SER A 57 -9.09 4.13 -0.33
N ARG A 58 -7.85 4.38 0.15
CA ARG A 58 -7.62 5.36 1.21
C ARG A 58 -7.94 6.79 0.76
N ILE A 59 -7.51 7.15 -0.46
CA ILE A 59 -7.83 8.45 -1.07
C ILE A 59 -9.34 8.60 -1.22
N THR A 60 -10.01 7.57 -1.74
CA THR A 60 -11.48 7.59 -1.91
C THR A 60 -12.20 7.77 -0.57
N ALA A 61 -11.80 7.04 0.46
CA ALA A 61 -12.39 7.19 1.78
C ALA A 61 -12.15 8.58 2.39
N ALA A 62 -10.92 9.08 2.33
CA ALA A 62 -10.58 10.38 2.92
C ALA A 62 -11.22 11.56 2.18
N PHE A 63 -11.06 11.61 0.85
CA PHE A 63 -11.46 12.78 0.06
C PHE A 63 -12.85 12.65 -0.59
N GLY A 64 -13.40 11.44 -0.66
CA GLY A 64 -14.77 11.20 -1.13
C GLY A 64 -15.80 11.17 -0.02
N SER A 65 -15.49 10.52 1.11
CA SER A 65 -16.42 10.39 2.25
C SER A 65 -16.09 11.30 3.44
N GLY A 66 -14.93 11.99 3.45
CA GLY A 66 -14.45 12.70 4.64
C GLY A 66 -14.06 11.76 5.79
N ALA A 67 -13.75 10.49 5.49
CA ALA A 67 -13.46 9.49 6.48
C ALA A 67 -12.14 9.76 7.22
N ARG A 68 -12.12 9.42 8.51
CA ARG A 68 -10.88 9.31 9.30
C ARG A 68 -10.17 8.03 8.90
N THR A 69 -8.91 8.12 8.46
CA THR A 69 -8.22 6.97 7.89
C THR A 69 -6.96 6.59 8.65
N MET A 70 -6.78 5.30 8.90
CA MET A 70 -5.50 4.72 9.31
C MET A 70 -4.95 3.83 8.20
N GLY A 71 -3.65 3.93 7.93
CA GLY A 71 -2.97 3.15 6.90
C GLY A 71 -1.79 2.38 7.46
N VAL A 72 -1.65 1.12 7.05
CA VAL A 72 -0.47 0.29 7.36
C VAL A 72 0.24 -0.02 6.06
N PHE A 73 1.56 0.13 6.03
CA PHE A 73 2.40 -0.20 4.87
C PHE A 73 3.82 -0.54 5.30
N TYR A 74 4.62 -1.07 4.39
CA TYR A 74 6.02 -1.39 4.65
C TYR A 74 6.91 -0.79 3.57
N GLU A 75 7.32 0.47 3.78
CA GLU A 75 8.07 1.26 2.81
C GLU A 75 9.45 1.65 3.34
N ARG A 76 10.39 1.78 2.44
CA ARG A 76 11.76 2.17 2.78
C ARG A 76 11.96 3.66 2.61
N PRO A 77 12.45 4.37 3.65
CA PRO A 77 12.81 5.78 3.54
C PRO A 77 14.01 5.98 2.60
N PRO A 78 14.26 7.22 2.16
CA PRO A 78 15.45 7.53 1.40
C PRO A 78 16.71 7.26 2.23
N ARG A 79 17.76 6.84 1.54
CA ARG A 79 19.10 6.63 2.13
C ARG A 79 20.11 7.35 1.25
N GLU A 80 21.34 7.52 1.74
CA GLU A 80 22.41 8.13 0.97
C GLU A 80 22.56 7.45 -0.40
N GLY A 81 22.53 8.27 -1.47
CA GLY A 81 22.61 7.81 -2.85
C GLY A 81 21.42 7.00 -3.38
N LYS A 82 20.32 6.83 -2.59
CA LYS A 82 19.14 6.07 -3.00
C LYS A 82 17.85 6.82 -2.67
N CYS A 83 16.95 6.90 -3.64
CA CYS A 83 15.60 7.40 -3.39
C CYS A 83 14.83 6.43 -2.47
N ALA A 84 13.78 6.95 -1.81
CA ALA A 84 12.80 6.13 -1.13
C ALA A 84 12.00 5.27 -2.13
N THR A 85 11.24 4.33 -1.62
CA THR A 85 10.24 3.61 -2.42
C THR A 85 9.10 4.53 -2.84
N ALA A 86 8.40 4.20 -3.93
CA ALA A 86 7.28 5.01 -4.42
C ALA A 86 6.20 5.20 -3.35
N GLY A 87 5.86 4.14 -2.62
CA GLY A 87 4.85 4.21 -1.57
C GLY A 87 5.22 5.13 -0.41
N TRP A 88 6.50 5.32 -0.12
CA TRP A 88 6.96 6.32 0.85
C TRP A 88 6.57 7.74 0.40
N TYR A 89 6.87 8.08 -0.86
CA TYR A 89 6.54 9.41 -1.40
C TYR A 89 5.04 9.61 -1.58
N ASN A 90 4.32 8.58 -2.00
CA ASN A 90 2.86 8.62 -2.09
C ASN A 90 2.21 8.88 -0.73
N SER A 91 2.67 8.16 0.31
CA SER A 91 2.17 8.33 1.67
C SER A 91 2.44 9.73 2.19
N ALA A 92 3.64 10.27 1.93
CA ALA A 92 3.97 11.65 2.32
C ALA A 92 3.10 12.69 1.58
N ALA A 93 2.81 12.46 0.29
CA ALA A 93 1.92 13.33 -0.50
C ALA A 93 0.47 13.25 0.00
N PHE A 94 -0.04 12.04 0.26
CA PHE A 94 -1.35 11.83 0.85
C PHE A 94 -1.51 12.56 2.19
N HIS A 95 -0.53 12.42 3.10
CA HIS A 95 -0.58 13.10 4.40
C HIS A 95 -0.56 14.63 4.28
N ARG A 96 0.24 15.17 3.36
CA ARG A 96 0.23 16.62 3.11
C ARG A 96 -1.13 17.11 2.63
N ALA A 97 -1.75 16.40 1.68
CA ALA A 97 -3.07 16.75 1.17
C ALA A 97 -4.16 16.62 2.25
N ALA A 98 -4.15 15.51 3.01
CA ALA A 98 -5.10 15.31 4.10
C ALA A 98 -4.97 16.39 5.19
N SER A 99 -3.73 16.75 5.58
CA SER A 99 -3.46 17.78 6.56
C SER A 99 -3.92 19.17 6.10
N ALA A 100 -3.73 19.50 4.81
CA ALA A 100 -4.17 20.76 4.24
C ALA A 100 -5.70 20.95 4.32
N GLU A 101 -6.45 19.86 4.40
CA GLU A 101 -7.91 19.88 4.51
C GLU A 101 -8.42 19.47 5.89
N SER A 102 -7.54 19.42 6.88
CA SER A 102 -7.88 19.01 8.25
C SER A 102 -8.52 17.62 8.34
N LEU A 103 -8.25 16.73 7.38
CA LEU A 103 -8.68 15.34 7.40
C LEU A 103 -7.77 14.52 8.31
N TYR A 104 -8.39 13.71 9.18
CA TYR A 104 -7.62 12.81 10.04
C TYR A 104 -6.96 11.70 9.21
N ALA A 105 -5.65 11.59 9.33
CA ALA A 105 -4.88 10.52 8.70
C ALA A 105 -3.70 10.11 9.60
N ARG A 106 -3.63 8.83 9.96
CA ARG A 106 -2.50 8.24 10.69
C ARG A 106 -1.92 7.06 9.93
N SER A 107 -0.60 6.90 9.94
CA SER A 107 0.05 5.79 9.23
C SER A 107 1.08 5.08 10.08
N PHE A 108 1.20 3.79 9.85
CA PHE A 108 2.14 2.88 10.50
C PHE A 108 3.01 2.22 9.44
N ASN A 109 4.33 2.39 9.55
CA ASN A 109 5.29 1.80 8.62
C ASN A 109 5.98 0.61 9.26
N GLY A 110 5.65 -0.60 8.83
CA GLY A 110 6.22 -1.84 9.33
C GLY A 110 5.49 -3.07 8.80
N ASP A 111 5.90 -4.22 9.31
CA ASP A 111 5.35 -5.51 8.89
C ASP A 111 3.92 -5.71 9.43
N ALA A 112 2.94 -5.60 8.54
CA ALA A 112 1.51 -5.81 8.88
C ALA A 112 1.20 -7.24 9.37
N PHE A 113 2.07 -8.20 9.12
CA PHE A 113 1.89 -9.58 9.59
C PHE A 113 2.40 -9.80 11.02
N SER A 114 3.24 -8.89 11.54
CA SER A 114 3.77 -9.01 12.89
C SER A 114 2.69 -8.77 13.96
N ASP A 115 2.79 -9.48 15.09
CA ASP A 115 1.84 -9.30 16.20
C ASP A 115 2.04 -7.93 16.86
N GLU A 116 3.26 -7.39 16.88
CA GLU A 116 3.57 -6.06 17.39
C GLU A 116 2.85 -4.95 16.58
N MET A 117 2.94 -5.00 15.24
CA MET A 117 2.26 -4.02 14.40
C MET A 117 0.74 -4.09 14.57
N LYS A 118 0.18 -5.30 14.63
CA LYS A 118 -1.25 -5.49 14.86
C LYS A 118 -1.70 -4.90 16.21
N ALA A 119 -0.95 -5.16 17.28
CA ALA A 119 -1.24 -4.59 18.59
C ALA A 119 -1.20 -3.06 18.57
N THR A 120 -0.12 -2.48 18.02
CA THR A 120 0.03 -1.03 17.87
C THR A 120 -1.14 -0.38 17.12
N VAL A 121 -1.56 -0.99 16.02
CA VAL A 121 -2.67 -0.46 15.20
C VAL A 121 -4.00 -0.59 15.95
N VAL A 122 -4.25 -1.71 16.65
CA VAL A 122 -5.47 -1.92 17.42
C VAL A 122 -5.58 -0.91 18.56
N GLU A 123 -4.49 -0.64 19.28
CA GLU A 123 -4.47 0.38 20.34
C GLU A 123 -4.75 1.77 19.78
N ALA A 124 -4.08 2.15 18.66
CA ALA A 124 -4.35 3.43 18.02
C ALA A 124 -5.80 3.58 17.53
N ILE A 125 -6.41 2.51 17.03
CA ILE A 125 -7.82 2.51 16.65
C ILE A 125 -8.71 2.81 17.85
N LYS A 126 -8.47 2.14 18.98
CA LYS A 126 -9.24 2.35 20.19
C LYS A 126 -9.10 3.77 20.73
N GLU A 127 -7.87 4.30 20.71
CA GLU A 127 -7.55 5.64 21.19
C GLU A 127 -8.15 6.73 20.30
N ASP A 128 -7.91 6.68 18.99
CA ASP A 128 -8.24 7.77 18.09
C ASP A 128 -9.62 7.66 17.44
N LEU A 129 -10.06 6.44 17.09
CA LEU A 129 -11.24 6.19 16.26
C LEU A 129 -12.39 5.52 17.03
N GLY A 130 -12.08 4.76 18.05
CA GLY A 130 -13.03 3.92 18.79
C GLY A 130 -13.37 2.64 18.03
N GLN A 131 -14.04 2.75 16.89
CA GLN A 131 -14.46 1.62 16.06
C GLN A 131 -14.17 1.88 14.58
N ILE A 132 -13.87 0.81 13.84
CA ILE A 132 -13.68 0.82 12.38
C ILE A 132 -14.98 0.40 11.70
N ASP A 133 -15.40 1.15 10.68
CA ASP A 133 -16.56 0.83 9.86
C ASP A 133 -16.16 0.01 8.63
N LEU A 134 -14.94 0.23 8.10
CA LEU A 134 -14.44 -0.43 6.90
C LEU A 134 -12.97 -0.83 7.06
N VAL A 135 -12.67 -2.09 6.77
CA VAL A 135 -11.29 -2.57 6.63
C VAL A 135 -11.03 -2.90 5.16
N VAL A 136 -10.01 -2.26 4.58
CA VAL A 136 -9.49 -2.62 3.26
C VAL A 136 -8.18 -3.38 3.45
N TYR A 137 -8.16 -4.62 3.01
CA TYR A 137 -6.96 -5.46 3.04
C TYR A 137 -6.41 -5.63 1.61
N SER A 138 -5.35 -4.89 1.30
CA SER A 138 -4.75 -4.82 -0.03
C SER A 138 -3.25 -5.09 0.04
N LEU A 139 -2.90 -6.30 0.44
CA LEU A 139 -1.51 -6.75 0.50
C LEU A 139 -1.24 -7.77 -0.61
N ALA A 140 -0.14 -7.55 -1.33
CA ALA A 140 0.47 -8.54 -2.21
C ALA A 140 1.81 -8.95 -1.62
N SER A 141 1.85 -10.09 -0.97
CA SER A 141 3.07 -10.63 -0.39
C SER A 141 3.29 -12.06 -0.90
N PRO A 142 4.23 -12.27 -1.84
CA PRO A 142 4.53 -13.61 -2.36
C PRO A 142 5.19 -14.50 -1.30
N ARG A 143 5.69 -13.89 -0.22
CA ARG A 143 6.30 -14.58 0.91
C ARG A 143 5.83 -13.98 2.22
N ARG A 144 5.33 -14.83 3.12
CA ARG A 144 4.96 -14.44 4.48
C ARG A 144 5.61 -15.37 5.48
N GLN A 145 6.15 -14.80 6.55
CA GLN A 145 6.60 -15.57 7.71
C GLN A 145 5.55 -15.47 8.82
N HIS A 146 5.16 -16.64 9.35
CA HIS A 146 4.23 -16.69 10.47
C HIS A 146 4.92 -16.13 11.74
N PRO A 147 4.35 -15.11 12.42
CA PRO A 147 5.06 -14.37 13.47
C PRO A 147 5.40 -15.21 14.71
N ARG A 148 4.63 -16.25 15.00
CA ARG A 148 4.83 -17.10 16.19
C ARG A 148 5.62 -18.36 15.90
N THR A 149 5.40 -19.00 14.75
CA THR A 149 6.04 -20.28 14.42
C THR A 149 7.33 -20.13 13.62
N GLY A 150 7.53 -18.97 12.98
CA GLY A 150 8.64 -18.74 12.05
C GLY A 150 8.46 -19.43 10.69
N GLU A 151 7.40 -20.19 10.49
CA GLU A 151 7.10 -20.88 9.25
C GLU A 151 6.93 -19.91 8.09
N VAL A 152 7.54 -20.25 6.95
CA VAL A 152 7.48 -19.41 5.75
C VAL A 152 6.46 -19.98 4.77
N HIS A 153 5.43 -19.19 4.51
CA HIS A 153 4.43 -19.49 3.48
C HIS A 153 4.76 -18.71 2.22
N LYS A 154 4.66 -19.35 1.07
CA LYS A 154 4.80 -18.73 -0.25
C LYS A 154 3.46 -18.80 -0.98
N SER A 155 3.10 -17.73 -1.68
CA SER A 155 1.93 -17.74 -2.55
C SER A 155 2.18 -18.67 -3.76
N VAL A 156 1.11 -19.30 -4.21
CA VAL A 156 1.09 -20.12 -5.40
C VAL A 156 -0.09 -19.70 -6.27
N LEU A 157 0.10 -19.69 -7.58
CA LEU A 157 -0.96 -19.46 -8.54
C LEU A 157 -1.39 -20.81 -9.09
N LYS A 158 -2.45 -21.38 -8.53
CA LYS A 158 -3.02 -22.65 -8.96
C LYS A 158 -4.52 -22.72 -8.64
N PRO A 159 -5.31 -23.59 -9.31
CA PRO A 159 -6.68 -23.86 -8.93
C PRO A 159 -6.78 -24.39 -7.49
N ILE A 160 -7.89 -24.10 -6.82
CA ILE A 160 -8.14 -24.61 -5.47
C ILE A 160 -8.42 -26.13 -5.56
N GLY A 161 -7.66 -26.92 -4.78
CA GLY A 161 -7.83 -28.37 -4.72
C GLY A 161 -7.22 -29.15 -5.89
N GLU A 162 -6.63 -28.49 -6.87
CA GLU A 162 -6.05 -29.14 -8.05
C GLU A 162 -4.55 -28.87 -8.18
N HIS A 163 -3.87 -29.75 -8.90
CA HIS A 163 -2.50 -29.55 -9.32
C HIS A 163 -2.47 -28.65 -10.56
N TYR A 164 -1.48 -27.75 -10.64
CA TYR A 164 -1.28 -26.89 -11.80
C TYR A 164 0.17 -27.01 -12.25
N SER A 165 0.36 -27.19 -13.55
CA SER A 165 1.67 -27.12 -14.20
C SER A 165 1.52 -26.32 -15.49
N ALA A 166 2.48 -25.45 -15.76
CA ALA A 166 2.55 -24.67 -17.00
C ALA A 166 4.00 -24.41 -17.40
N ARG A 167 4.22 -24.24 -18.69
CA ARG A 167 5.52 -23.81 -19.18
C ARG A 167 5.66 -22.30 -18.98
N THR A 168 6.80 -21.87 -18.45
CA THR A 168 7.18 -20.48 -18.32
C THR A 168 8.48 -20.22 -19.10
N LEU A 169 8.60 -19.01 -19.65
CA LEU A 169 9.81 -18.55 -20.33
C LEU A 169 10.57 -17.57 -19.44
N ASP A 170 11.79 -17.92 -19.05
CA ASP A 170 12.74 -16.96 -18.49
C ASP A 170 13.34 -16.16 -19.65
N THR A 171 12.89 -14.91 -19.79
CA THR A 171 13.33 -14.03 -20.87
C THR A 171 14.76 -13.54 -20.72
N ASP A 172 15.33 -13.57 -19.51
CA ASP A 172 16.71 -13.14 -19.26
C ASP A 172 17.69 -14.25 -19.66
N ARG A 173 17.28 -15.52 -19.52
CA ARG A 173 18.09 -16.70 -19.87
C ARG A 173 17.69 -17.35 -21.20
N SER A 174 16.54 -16.94 -21.75
CA SER A 174 15.92 -17.60 -22.91
C SER A 174 15.67 -19.10 -22.70
N GLU A 175 15.33 -19.48 -21.49
CA GLU A 175 15.07 -20.87 -21.11
C GLU A 175 13.59 -21.09 -20.83
N VAL A 176 13.06 -22.24 -21.27
CA VAL A 176 11.71 -22.70 -20.94
C VAL A 176 11.82 -23.69 -19.80
N SER A 177 11.08 -23.44 -18.72
CA SER A 177 10.95 -24.35 -17.57
C SER A 177 9.50 -24.68 -17.29
N GLU A 178 9.27 -25.70 -16.49
CA GLU A 178 7.94 -26.05 -15.97
C GLU A 178 7.78 -25.56 -14.54
N VAL A 179 6.64 -24.96 -14.23
CA VAL A 179 6.26 -24.47 -12.90
C VAL A 179 5.03 -25.20 -12.41
#